data_d0bdafc6feda7cd34a14328455d8fc55
#
_entry.id   d0bdafc6feda7cd34a14328455d8fc55
#
_cell.length_a   1.000
_cell.length_b   1.000
_cell.length_c   1.000
_cell.angle_alpha   90.00
_cell.angle_beta   90.00
_cell.angle_gamma   90.00
#
_symmetry.space_group_name_H-M   'P 1'
#
loop_
_entity.id
_entity.type
_entity.pdbx_description
1 polymer ?
#
loop_
_entity_poly.entity_id
_entity_poly.type
_entity_poly.pdbx_seq_one_letter_code
_entity_poly.pdbx_strand_id
1 'polypeptide(L)'
;MKIYPFLIACSLLIAPFTISDDAKAHRQFNKVKVTTDNELNVNYRALIKKYSKDLRIDRTNKMALLTRAYAKGKINDYEGALKDINSLIRMDSNFNKEAIYFRAWFHTNLKNYSEAMNDYSRLIEKNEYLKISYGNRGFIKDILRDQEGACSDWDKGGELGNEKALSAFENHCQSV
;
A
#
# COMPACT_ATOMS: atom_id res chain seq x y z
N MET A 1 -31.83 36.38 -19.81
CA MET A 1 -31.14 36.00 -21.04
C MET A 1 -29.80 36.73 -21.06
N LYS A 2 -28.74 36.15 -20.56
CA LYS A 2 -27.35 36.61 -20.73
C LYS A 2 -26.48 35.42 -20.94
N ILE A 3 -26.01 35.30 -22.13
CA ILE A 3 -25.13 34.28 -22.69
C ILE A 3 -23.71 34.66 -22.28
N TYR A 4 -22.98 33.80 -21.64
CA TYR A 4 -21.54 33.95 -21.49
C TYR A 4 -20.82 32.99 -22.43
N PRO A 5 -20.11 33.52 -23.42
CA PRO A 5 -19.14 32.74 -24.15
C PRO A 5 -17.77 32.96 -23.51
N PHE A 6 -17.19 31.95 -22.88
CA PHE A 6 -15.75 31.92 -22.70
C PHE A 6 -15.25 30.49 -22.88
N LEU A 7 -15.17 30.10 -24.14
CA LEU A 7 -14.21 29.13 -24.60
C LEU A 7 -12.88 29.88 -24.74
N ILE A 8 -11.98 29.68 -23.83
CA ILE A 8 -10.56 29.90 -24.09
C ILE A 8 -9.86 28.59 -23.72
N ALA A 9 -9.35 28.01 -24.77
CA ALA A 9 -8.41 26.89 -24.75
C ALA A 9 -7.29 27.14 -23.74
N CYS A 10 -7.17 26.27 -22.77
CA CYS A 10 -5.93 26.04 -22.06
C CYS A 10 -5.50 24.59 -22.35
N SER A 11 -5.20 24.33 -23.63
CA SER A 11 -4.29 23.28 -23.99
C SER A 11 -2.93 23.81 -23.59
N LEU A 12 -2.35 23.21 -22.56
CA LEU A 12 -0.89 22.96 -22.43
C LEU A 12 -0.57 22.44 -21.02
N LEU A 13 0.04 21.28 -21.03
CA LEU A 13 0.76 20.68 -19.91
C LEU A 13 -0.09 19.95 -18.85
N ILE A 14 -0.94 19.05 -19.30
CA ILE A 14 -1.11 17.82 -18.53
C ILE A 14 0.12 16.99 -18.85
N ALA A 15 1.19 17.19 -18.09
CA ALA A 15 2.22 16.18 -17.99
C ALA A 15 1.48 14.89 -17.61
N PRO A 16 1.75 13.76 -18.29
CA PRO A 16 1.14 12.51 -17.90
C PRO A 16 1.57 12.28 -16.46
N PHE A 17 0.63 12.35 -15.54
CA PHE A 17 0.83 11.91 -14.17
C PHE A 17 1.12 10.42 -14.28
N THR A 18 2.40 10.14 -14.39
CA THR A 18 2.89 8.79 -14.60
C THR A 18 2.49 8.01 -13.36
N ILE A 19 1.77 6.93 -13.59
CA ILE A 19 1.53 5.77 -12.73
C ILE A 19 2.91 5.21 -12.30
N SER A 20 3.77 6.04 -11.67
CA SER A 20 5.18 5.69 -11.62
C SER A 20 5.61 5.12 -10.28
N ASP A 21 4.92 5.39 -9.19
CA ASP A 21 5.47 5.04 -7.90
C ASP A 21 4.86 3.80 -7.29
N ASP A 22 3.55 3.60 -7.35
CA ASP A 22 2.94 2.31 -7.00
C ASP A 22 3.34 1.22 -8.02
N ALA A 23 3.41 1.60 -9.30
CA ALA A 23 3.85 0.70 -10.36
C ALA A 23 5.37 0.42 -10.34
N LYS A 24 6.21 1.29 -9.76
CA LYS A 24 7.65 0.99 -9.60
C LYS A 24 7.90 0.02 -8.45
N ALA A 25 7.24 0.17 -7.33
CA ALA A 25 7.28 -0.84 -6.27
C ALA A 25 6.79 -2.19 -6.80
N HIS A 26 5.66 -2.23 -7.50
CA HIS A 26 5.19 -3.43 -8.19
C HIS A 26 6.13 -3.90 -9.32
N ARG A 27 6.75 -3.00 -10.12
CA ARG A 27 7.68 -3.40 -11.20
C ARG A 27 9.02 -3.88 -10.68
N GLN A 28 9.49 -3.42 -9.57
CA GLN A 28 10.73 -3.94 -8.96
C GLN A 28 10.52 -5.37 -8.44
N PHE A 29 9.29 -5.68 -7.99
CA PHE A 29 8.86 -7.05 -7.70
C PHE A 29 8.69 -7.90 -8.98
N ASN A 30 8.27 -7.29 -10.09
CA ASN A 30 8.03 -7.97 -11.37
C ASN A 30 9.31 -8.22 -12.19
N LYS A 31 10.50 -7.79 -11.78
CA LYS A 31 11.78 -8.21 -12.40
C LYS A 31 12.16 -9.67 -12.12
N VAL A 32 11.46 -10.36 -11.26
CA VAL A 32 11.42 -11.83 -11.33
C VAL A 32 10.56 -12.14 -12.55
N LYS A 33 11.15 -12.68 -13.63
CA LYS A 33 10.46 -13.15 -14.82
C LYS A 33 9.21 -13.97 -14.41
N VAL A 34 8.09 -13.29 -14.25
CA VAL A 34 6.79 -13.90 -14.30
C VAL A 34 6.51 -13.96 -15.79
N THR A 35 6.60 -15.15 -16.36
CA THR A 35 6.08 -15.42 -17.69
C THR A 35 4.63 -14.99 -17.69
N THR A 36 4.28 -14.15 -18.63
CA THR A 36 2.98 -13.48 -18.81
C THR A 36 1.90 -14.47 -19.26
N ASP A 37 1.56 -15.42 -18.39
CA ASP A 37 0.38 -16.26 -18.62
C ASP A 37 -0.32 -16.45 -17.27
N ASN A 38 -1.36 -15.65 -17.06
CA ASN A 38 -2.24 -15.59 -15.89
C ASN A 38 -1.62 -15.03 -14.61
N GLU A 39 -2.10 -13.85 -14.18
CA GLU A 39 -1.87 -13.22 -12.85
C GLU A 39 -2.22 -14.13 -11.65
N LEU A 40 -2.67 -15.35 -11.89
CA LEU A 40 -3.17 -16.32 -10.93
C LEU A 40 -2.15 -17.40 -10.51
N ASN A 41 -0.93 -17.42 -11.06
CA ASN A 41 -0.03 -18.56 -10.76
C ASN A 41 1.39 -18.18 -10.32
N VAL A 42 1.54 -17.12 -9.54
CA VAL A 42 2.82 -16.87 -8.86
C VAL A 42 3.00 -17.90 -7.76
N ASN A 43 3.98 -18.78 -7.91
CA ASN A 43 4.28 -19.76 -6.87
C ASN A 43 5.01 -19.09 -5.69
N TYR A 44 4.24 -18.47 -4.79
CA TYR A 44 4.78 -17.79 -3.60
C TYR A 44 5.60 -18.72 -2.71
N ARG A 45 5.26 -20.01 -2.64
CA ARG A 45 6.06 -20.99 -1.87
C ARG A 45 7.45 -21.21 -2.49
N ALA A 46 7.56 -21.21 -3.82
CA ALA A 46 8.84 -21.26 -4.50
C ALA A 46 9.68 -20.00 -4.24
N LEU A 47 9.04 -18.81 -4.25
CA LEU A 47 9.71 -17.55 -3.88
C LEU A 47 10.23 -17.59 -2.44
N ILE A 48 9.43 -18.04 -1.48
CA ILE A 48 9.84 -18.19 -0.08
C ILE A 48 11.05 -19.13 0.03
N LYS A 49 11.02 -20.27 -0.67
CA LYS A 49 12.13 -21.22 -0.68
C LYS A 49 13.41 -20.59 -1.25
N LYS A 50 13.29 -19.89 -2.39
CA LYS A 50 14.42 -19.20 -3.03
C LYS A 50 15.04 -18.18 -2.09
N TYR A 51 14.26 -17.21 -1.62
CA TYR A 51 14.79 -16.13 -0.78
C TYR A 51 15.20 -16.60 0.62
N SER A 52 14.66 -17.72 1.11
CA SER A 52 15.19 -18.37 2.32
C SER A 52 16.58 -18.96 2.12
N LYS A 53 16.90 -19.43 0.90
CA LYS A 53 18.27 -19.88 0.56
C LYS A 53 19.21 -18.65 0.46
N ASP A 54 18.78 -17.60 -0.20
CA ASP A 54 19.57 -16.38 -0.35
C ASP A 54 19.90 -15.76 1.02
N LEU A 55 18.92 -15.70 1.92
CA LEU A 55 19.09 -15.18 3.28
C LEU A 55 19.91 -16.09 4.23
N ARG A 56 20.18 -17.34 3.86
CA ARG A 56 21.18 -18.17 4.57
C ARG A 56 22.61 -17.76 4.21
N ILE A 57 22.81 -17.26 2.99
CA ILE A 57 24.10 -16.78 2.50
C ILE A 57 24.33 -15.34 2.98
N ASP A 58 23.34 -14.47 2.76
CA ASP A 58 23.40 -13.08 3.19
C ASP A 58 22.11 -12.69 3.94
N ARG A 59 22.20 -12.65 5.27
CA ARG A 59 21.09 -12.28 6.15
C ARG A 59 20.71 -10.81 6.08
N THR A 60 21.57 -9.97 5.48
CA THR A 60 21.37 -8.52 5.36
C THR A 60 20.79 -8.12 4.02
N ASN A 61 20.52 -9.06 3.14
CA ASN A 61 19.93 -8.81 1.83
C ASN A 61 18.50 -8.26 1.99
N LYS A 62 18.39 -6.92 1.94
CA LYS A 62 17.13 -6.18 2.13
C LYS A 62 16.07 -6.59 1.11
N MET A 63 16.45 -6.78 -0.16
CA MET A 63 15.52 -7.19 -1.20
C MET A 63 14.98 -8.60 -0.95
N ALA A 64 15.82 -9.52 -0.52
CA ALA A 64 15.39 -10.87 -0.20
C ALA A 64 14.42 -10.90 0.99
N LEU A 65 14.67 -10.08 2.03
CA LEU A 65 13.76 -9.93 3.17
C LEU A 65 12.41 -9.40 2.73
N LEU A 66 12.39 -8.30 1.97
CA LEU A 66 11.15 -7.65 1.51
C LEU A 66 10.33 -8.58 0.62
N THR A 67 10.99 -9.24 -0.35
CA THR A 67 10.28 -10.14 -1.29
C THR A 67 9.78 -11.40 -0.58
N ARG A 68 10.54 -11.95 0.36
CA ARG A 68 10.09 -13.10 1.14
C ARG A 68 8.92 -12.74 2.05
N ALA A 69 8.95 -11.57 2.69
CA ALA A 69 7.85 -11.08 3.50
C ALA A 69 6.57 -10.93 2.66
N TYR A 70 6.67 -10.29 1.49
CA TYR A 70 5.54 -10.18 0.56
C TYR A 70 4.98 -11.55 0.18
N ALA A 71 5.84 -12.49 -0.22
CA ALA A 71 5.42 -13.83 -0.61
C ALA A 71 4.75 -14.60 0.55
N LYS A 72 5.24 -14.43 1.78
CA LYS A 72 4.61 -14.98 2.99
C LYS A 72 3.23 -14.35 3.24
N GLY A 73 3.11 -13.03 3.12
CA GLY A 73 1.82 -12.35 3.24
C GLY A 73 0.79 -12.84 2.22
N LYS A 74 1.22 -13.16 0.99
CA LYS A 74 0.34 -13.71 -0.06
C LYS A 74 -0.17 -15.13 0.22
N ILE A 75 0.47 -15.87 1.10
CA ILE A 75 0.01 -17.18 1.59
C ILE A 75 -0.54 -17.10 3.01
N ASN A 76 -0.86 -15.90 3.49
CA ASN A 76 -1.41 -15.59 4.83
C ASN A 76 -0.48 -15.93 6.01
N ASP A 77 0.83 -16.13 5.78
CA ASP A 77 1.84 -16.23 6.86
C ASP A 77 2.26 -14.81 7.29
N TYR A 78 1.32 -14.09 7.92
CA TYR A 78 1.54 -12.68 8.30
C TYR A 78 2.56 -12.54 9.44
N GLU A 79 2.60 -13.46 10.41
CA GLU A 79 3.59 -13.46 11.47
C GLU A 79 4.99 -13.70 10.92
N GLY A 80 5.15 -14.67 10.00
CA GLY A 80 6.41 -14.91 9.33
C GLY A 80 6.85 -13.74 8.46
N ALA A 81 5.90 -13.05 7.84
CA ALA A 81 6.14 -11.84 7.07
C ALA A 81 6.60 -10.68 7.97
N LEU A 82 5.96 -10.46 9.11
CA LEU A 82 6.34 -9.44 10.10
C LEU A 82 7.76 -9.65 10.63
N LYS A 83 8.22 -10.89 10.84
CA LYS A 83 9.60 -11.17 11.26
C LYS A 83 10.62 -10.66 10.23
N ASP A 84 10.35 -10.87 8.95
CA ASP A 84 11.22 -10.41 7.86
C ASP A 84 11.21 -8.88 7.74
N ILE A 85 10.03 -8.25 7.76
CA ILE A 85 9.88 -6.78 7.67
C ILE A 85 10.52 -6.08 8.88
N ASN A 86 10.31 -6.58 10.09
CA ASN A 86 10.91 -6.00 11.27
C ASN A 86 12.45 -6.14 11.25
N SER A 87 12.98 -7.21 10.65
CA SER A 87 14.43 -7.34 10.43
C SER A 87 14.93 -6.30 9.44
N LEU A 88 14.21 -6.07 8.34
CA LEU A 88 14.53 -5.05 7.37
C LEU A 88 14.51 -3.63 7.99
N ILE A 89 13.47 -3.29 8.74
CA ILE A 89 13.34 -1.97 9.39
C ILE A 89 14.46 -1.72 10.41
N ARG A 90 14.89 -2.75 11.16
CA ARG A 90 16.00 -2.61 12.10
C ARG A 90 17.35 -2.39 11.44
N MET A 91 17.55 -2.94 10.24
CA MET A 91 18.80 -2.78 9.48
C MET A 91 18.87 -1.48 8.69
N ASP A 92 17.72 -0.87 8.43
CA ASP A 92 17.64 0.37 7.66
C ASP A 92 17.28 1.53 8.59
N SER A 93 18.30 2.37 8.89
CA SER A 93 18.09 3.59 9.69
C SER A 93 17.28 4.65 8.93
N ASN A 94 17.19 4.53 7.61
CA ASN A 94 16.39 5.40 6.79
C ASN A 94 14.92 4.95 6.77
N PHE A 95 14.03 5.90 6.49
CA PHE A 95 12.62 5.60 6.31
C PHE A 95 12.41 4.72 5.07
N ASN A 96 12.06 3.46 5.29
CA ASN A 96 11.74 2.51 4.22
C ASN A 96 10.22 2.41 4.09
N LYS A 97 9.66 3.17 3.17
CA LYS A 97 8.21 3.28 2.95
C LYS A 97 7.56 1.95 2.57
N GLU A 98 8.26 1.14 1.75
CA GLU A 98 7.77 -0.17 1.35
C GLU A 98 7.63 -1.11 2.56
N ALA A 99 8.64 -1.13 3.41
CA ALA A 99 8.63 -1.95 4.62
C ALA A 99 7.52 -1.50 5.60
N ILE A 100 7.35 -0.19 5.80
CA ILE A 100 6.29 0.35 6.66
C ILE A 100 4.91 0.02 6.08
N TYR A 101 4.71 0.18 4.76
CA TYR A 101 3.46 -0.17 4.10
C TYR A 101 3.09 -1.66 4.26
N PHE A 102 4.05 -2.56 4.00
CA PHE A 102 3.80 -3.99 4.18
C PHE A 102 3.58 -4.36 5.64
N ARG A 103 4.27 -3.71 6.58
CA ARG A 103 4.03 -3.95 8.00
C ARG A 103 2.61 -3.56 8.40
N ALA A 104 2.14 -2.39 7.98
CA ALA A 104 0.77 -1.95 8.20
C ALA A 104 -0.25 -2.95 7.63
N TRP A 105 -0.02 -3.42 6.41
CA TRP A 105 -0.88 -4.41 5.77
C TRP A 105 -0.91 -5.74 6.54
N PHE A 106 0.23 -6.24 7.00
CA PHE A 106 0.28 -7.48 7.79
C PHE A 106 -0.41 -7.30 9.14
N HIS A 107 -0.19 -6.18 9.83
CA HIS A 107 -0.89 -5.86 11.07
C HIS A 107 -2.40 -5.76 10.88
N THR A 108 -2.87 -5.16 9.79
CA THR A 108 -4.30 -5.11 9.45
C THR A 108 -4.90 -6.51 9.35
N ASN A 109 -4.22 -7.43 8.66
CA ASN A 109 -4.70 -8.80 8.47
C ASN A 109 -4.66 -9.62 9.78
N LEU A 110 -3.74 -9.33 10.68
CA LEU A 110 -3.68 -9.90 12.03
C LEU A 110 -4.63 -9.21 13.03
N LYS A 111 -5.41 -8.22 12.58
CA LYS A 111 -6.29 -7.39 13.43
C LYS A 111 -5.55 -6.59 14.52
N ASN A 112 -4.26 -6.38 14.35
CA ASN A 112 -3.44 -5.50 15.19
C ASN A 112 -3.67 -4.05 14.71
N TYR A 113 -4.87 -3.54 14.93
CA TYR A 113 -5.33 -2.29 14.31
C TYR A 113 -4.57 -1.06 14.79
N SER A 114 -4.15 -1.03 16.05
CA SER A 114 -3.35 0.07 16.61
C SER A 114 -2.01 0.24 15.88
N GLU A 115 -1.29 -0.88 15.70
CA GLU A 115 0.00 -0.91 15.01
C GLU A 115 -0.15 -0.56 13.52
N ALA A 116 -1.21 -1.09 12.88
CA ALA A 116 -1.51 -0.78 11.49
C ALA A 116 -1.80 0.71 11.28
N MET A 117 -2.65 1.32 12.13
CA MET A 117 -2.98 2.74 12.08
C MET A 117 -1.75 3.62 12.30
N ASN A 118 -0.87 3.25 13.22
CA ASN A 118 0.38 3.96 13.46
C ASN A 118 1.26 3.97 12.20
N ASP A 119 1.42 2.83 11.55
CA ASP A 119 2.22 2.73 10.33
C ASP A 119 1.60 3.50 9.15
N TYR A 120 0.27 3.42 8.94
CA TYR A 120 -0.40 4.23 7.92
C TYR A 120 -0.31 5.73 8.22
N SER A 121 -0.44 6.14 9.48
CA SER A 121 -0.27 7.54 9.87
C SER A 121 1.15 8.03 9.59
N ARG A 122 2.16 7.22 9.88
CA ARG A 122 3.56 7.53 9.57
C ARG A 122 3.82 7.68 8.06
N LEU A 123 3.16 6.86 7.23
CA LEU A 123 3.23 7.01 5.77
C LEU A 123 2.60 8.33 5.32
N ILE A 124 1.44 8.69 5.87
CA ILE A 124 0.74 9.94 5.58
C ILE A 124 1.59 11.15 5.98
N GLU A 125 2.16 11.17 7.16
CA GLU A 125 3.06 12.23 7.64
C GLU A 125 4.29 12.43 6.75
N LYS A 126 4.77 11.36 6.11
CA LYS A 126 5.89 11.38 5.18
C LYS A 126 5.48 11.63 3.73
N ASN A 127 4.21 11.90 3.47
CA ASN A 127 3.65 12.03 2.11
C ASN A 127 3.93 10.82 1.20
N GLU A 128 3.94 9.62 1.80
CA GLU A 128 4.19 8.37 1.10
C GLU A 128 2.95 7.49 1.07
N TYR A 129 2.68 6.84 -0.05
CA TYR A 129 1.52 5.94 -0.22
C TYR A 129 0.18 6.53 0.24
N LEU A 130 -0.01 7.86 0.09
CA LEU A 130 -1.15 8.60 0.64
C LEU A 130 -2.50 7.99 0.30
N LYS A 131 -2.72 7.76 -1.00
CA LYS A 131 -3.96 7.18 -1.55
C LYS A 131 -4.40 5.91 -0.81
N ILE A 132 -3.46 4.98 -0.61
CA ILE A 132 -3.77 3.69 -0.03
C ILE A 132 -3.75 3.74 1.50
N SER A 133 -2.92 4.61 2.09
CA SER A 133 -2.82 4.76 3.53
C SER A 133 -4.08 5.39 4.12
N TYR A 134 -4.60 6.45 3.51
CA TYR A 134 -5.88 7.03 3.90
C TYR A 134 -7.02 6.01 3.76
N GLY A 135 -7.14 5.33 2.61
CA GLY A 135 -8.18 4.33 2.41
C GLY A 135 -8.15 3.23 3.48
N ASN A 136 -6.98 2.62 3.70
CA ASN A 136 -6.85 1.52 4.66
C ASN A 136 -7.03 1.98 6.11
N ARG A 137 -6.53 3.16 6.48
CA ARG A 137 -6.73 3.72 7.83
C ARG A 137 -8.20 4.03 8.07
N GLY A 138 -8.92 4.56 7.08
CA GLY A 138 -10.36 4.77 7.14
C GLY A 138 -11.12 3.47 7.39
N PHE A 139 -10.80 2.38 6.67
CA PHE A 139 -11.43 1.07 6.91
C PHE A 139 -11.16 0.53 8.33
N ILE A 140 -9.95 0.75 8.87
CA ILE A 140 -9.66 0.34 10.25
C ILE A 140 -10.47 1.17 11.25
N LYS A 141 -10.59 2.48 11.05
CA LYS A 141 -11.40 3.36 11.90
C LYS A 141 -12.86 2.96 11.91
N ASP A 142 -13.42 2.61 10.76
CA ASP A 142 -14.79 2.09 10.65
C ASP A 142 -14.97 0.79 11.46
N ILE A 143 -14.06 -0.16 11.36
CA ILE A 143 -14.06 -1.38 12.18
C ILE A 143 -14.05 -1.03 13.67
N LEU A 144 -13.31 0.00 14.07
CA LEU A 144 -13.21 0.48 15.45
C LEU A 144 -14.38 1.40 15.88
N ARG A 145 -15.37 1.62 15.02
CA ARG A 145 -16.53 2.47 15.24
C ARG A 145 -16.22 3.98 15.33
N ASP A 146 -15.08 4.40 14.83
CA ASP A 146 -14.73 5.81 14.61
C ASP A 146 -15.25 6.25 13.22
N GLN A 147 -16.56 6.47 13.12
CA GLN A 147 -17.24 6.80 11.87
C GLN A 147 -16.78 8.14 11.30
N GLU A 148 -16.63 9.15 12.15
CA GLU A 148 -16.18 10.49 11.73
C GLU A 148 -14.75 10.43 11.16
N GLY A 149 -13.85 9.77 11.86
CA GLY A 149 -12.48 9.57 11.41
C GLY A 149 -12.39 8.71 10.15
N ALA A 150 -13.25 7.71 9.99
CA ALA A 150 -13.33 6.88 8.79
C ALA A 150 -13.76 7.71 7.59
N CYS A 151 -14.83 8.51 7.71
CA CYS A 151 -15.32 9.38 6.66
C CYS A 151 -14.26 10.41 6.22
N SER A 152 -13.58 11.03 7.18
CA SER A 152 -12.49 11.97 6.88
C SER A 152 -11.34 11.33 6.09
N ASP A 153 -10.95 10.11 6.46
CA ASP A 153 -9.89 9.39 5.76
C ASP A 153 -10.33 8.89 4.38
N TRP A 154 -11.57 8.42 4.23
CA TRP A 154 -12.10 7.97 2.94
C TRP A 154 -12.29 9.12 1.96
N ASP A 155 -12.71 10.30 2.42
CA ASP A 155 -12.78 11.52 1.59
C ASP A 155 -11.39 11.84 1.01
N LYS A 156 -10.38 11.93 1.88
CA LYS A 156 -8.98 12.16 1.44
C LYS A 156 -8.45 11.07 0.52
N GLY A 157 -8.74 9.83 0.82
CA GLY A 157 -8.37 8.70 -0.03
C GLY A 157 -9.04 8.77 -1.41
N GLY A 158 -10.32 9.14 -1.45
CA GLY A 158 -11.11 9.34 -2.66
C GLY A 158 -10.58 10.48 -3.53
N GLU A 159 -10.30 11.66 -2.92
CA GLU A 159 -9.66 12.79 -3.60
C GLU A 159 -8.33 12.40 -4.28
N LEU A 160 -7.59 11.50 -3.68
CA LEU A 160 -6.34 10.95 -4.21
C LEU A 160 -6.56 9.82 -5.23
N GLY A 161 -7.80 9.49 -5.56
CA GLY A 161 -8.16 8.49 -6.55
C GLY A 161 -8.23 7.06 -6.02
N ASN A 162 -8.44 6.84 -4.72
CA ASN A 162 -8.74 5.53 -4.16
C ASN A 162 -10.23 5.23 -4.36
N GLU A 163 -10.57 4.46 -5.40
CA GLU A 163 -11.95 4.12 -5.76
C GLU A 163 -12.72 3.42 -4.62
N LYS A 164 -12.05 2.57 -3.85
CA LYS A 164 -12.67 1.89 -2.71
C LYS A 164 -12.99 2.86 -1.57
N ALA A 165 -12.08 3.80 -1.30
CA ALA A 165 -12.30 4.84 -0.30
C ALA A 165 -13.42 5.79 -0.74
N LEU A 166 -13.44 6.20 -2.01
CA LEU A 166 -14.51 7.02 -2.57
C LEU A 166 -15.88 6.33 -2.43
N SER A 167 -15.97 5.08 -2.86
CA SER A 167 -17.20 4.30 -2.72
C SER A 167 -17.63 4.12 -1.26
N ALA A 168 -16.69 3.91 -0.34
CA ALA A 168 -17.01 3.82 1.08
C ALA A 168 -17.55 5.16 1.63
N PHE A 169 -16.93 6.28 1.25
CA PHE A 169 -17.39 7.62 1.60
C PHE A 169 -18.82 7.90 1.10
N GLU A 170 -19.08 7.62 -0.18
CA GLU A 170 -20.40 7.82 -0.80
C GLU A 170 -21.49 6.98 -0.11
N ASN A 171 -21.19 5.75 0.27
CA ASN A 171 -22.15 4.81 0.86
C ASN A 171 -22.40 5.03 2.35
N HIS A 172 -21.45 5.54 3.10
CA HIS A 172 -21.52 5.59 4.56
C HIS A 172 -21.46 6.98 5.17
N CYS A 173 -21.07 8.00 4.39
CA CYS A 173 -20.79 9.33 4.94
C CYS A 173 -21.71 10.45 4.39
N GLN A 174 -22.45 10.22 3.32
CA GLN A 174 -23.33 11.23 2.72
C GLN A 174 -24.77 11.21 3.30
N SER A 175 -25.03 10.39 4.30
CA SER A 175 -26.38 10.18 4.87
C SER A 175 -26.62 10.99 6.16
N VAL A 176 -25.92 12.10 6.36
CA VAL A 176 -26.14 13.00 7.51
C VAL A 176 -26.52 14.37 7.05
#